data_1422346ffe30340009c23fc859df8b81
#
_entry.id   1422346ffe30340009c23fc859df8b81
#
_cell.length_a   1.000
_cell.length_b   1.000
_cell.length_c   1.000
_cell.angle_alpha   90.00
_cell.angle_beta   90.00
_cell.angle_gamma   90.00
#
_symmetry.space_group_name_H-M   'P 1'
#
loop_
_entity.id
_entity.type
_entity.pdbx_description
1 polymer ?
#
loop_
_entity_poly.entity_id
_entity_poly.type
_entity_poly.pdbx_seq_one_letter_code
_entity_poly.pdbx_strand_id
1 'polypeptide(L)'
;MEPEDSYLTIAAPAEASSRERSSKFLAYAYPVQQEEQIREILDGLRKKYYDATHHCYAWRLGPGGAAFRANDDGEPSGTAGKPILGQLLSNNLTDCLIVVVRYFGGTKLGVPGLIAAYKESAAEAIAAAEIVERSNAFGISRYRVAEEYLP
;
A
#
# COMPACT_ATOMS: atom_id res chain seq x y z
N MET A 1 23.30 8.22 12.42
CA MET A 1 23.08 7.35 11.24
C MET A 1 22.68 8.20 10.05
N GLU A 2 23.28 7.92 8.93
CA GLU A 2 22.94 8.63 7.71
C GLU A 2 21.50 8.28 7.30
N PRO A 3 20.72 9.25 6.83
CA PRO A 3 19.34 8.99 6.43
C PRO A 3 19.20 7.87 5.39
N GLU A 4 20.15 7.77 4.45
CA GLU A 4 20.10 6.74 3.42
C GLU A 4 20.44 5.36 3.92
N ASP A 5 20.92 5.23 5.16
CA ASP A 5 21.24 3.93 5.75
C ASP A 5 20.03 3.30 6.44
N SER A 6 18.95 4.04 6.56
CA SER A 6 17.75 3.51 7.20
C SER A 6 16.50 3.95 6.45
N TYR A 7 15.45 3.17 6.62
CA TYR A 7 14.18 3.47 5.98
C TYR A 7 13.04 2.91 6.81
N LEU A 8 11.84 3.42 6.58
CA LEU A 8 10.63 2.95 7.26
C LEU A 8 9.88 2.00 6.33
N THR A 9 9.35 0.95 6.92
CA THR A 9 8.49 -0.01 6.25
C THR A 9 7.50 -0.57 7.26
N ILE A 10 6.76 -1.61 6.90
CA ILE A 10 5.85 -2.27 7.83
C ILE A 10 6.41 -3.64 8.19
N ALA A 11 6.14 -4.08 9.43
CA ALA A 11 6.71 -5.32 9.96
C ALA A 11 6.02 -6.56 9.41
N ALA A 12 4.73 -6.48 9.13
CA ALA A 12 3.90 -7.63 8.74
C ALA A 12 2.71 -7.14 7.93
N PRO A 13 2.02 -8.05 7.22
CA PRO A 13 0.82 -7.67 6.50
C PRO A 13 -0.26 -7.11 7.44
N ALA A 14 -1.00 -6.14 6.91
CA ALA A 14 -2.11 -5.53 7.62
C ALA A 14 -3.26 -5.31 6.66
N GLU A 15 -4.47 -5.21 7.18
CA GLU A 15 -5.64 -5.00 6.34
C GLU A 15 -6.68 -4.14 7.04
N ALA A 16 -7.53 -3.53 6.24
CA ALA A 16 -8.64 -2.73 6.72
C ALA A 16 -9.74 -2.75 5.68
N SER A 17 -10.98 -2.52 6.09
CA SER A 17 -12.10 -2.46 5.16
C SER A 17 -12.95 -1.24 5.46
N SER A 18 -13.57 -0.71 4.41
CA SER A 18 -14.42 0.46 4.52
C SER A 18 -15.52 0.41 3.47
N ARG A 19 -16.51 1.26 3.62
CA ARG A 19 -17.60 1.40 2.66
C ARG A 19 -17.78 2.86 2.31
N GLU A 20 -18.12 3.11 1.05
CA GLU A 20 -18.44 4.44 0.58
C GLU A 20 -19.52 4.33 -0.47
N ARG A 21 -20.68 4.91 -0.21
CA ARG A 21 -21.83 4.88 -1.11
C ARG A 21 -22.11 3.49 -1.66
N SER A 22 -22.19 2.52 -0.76
CA SER A 22 -22.44 1.10 -1.07
C SER A 22 -21.27 0.39 -1.73
N SER A 23 -20.20 1.07 -2.14
CA SER A 23 -18.99 0.39 -2.58
C SER A 23 -18.25 -0.14 -1.36
N LYS A 24 -17.64 -1.31 -1.52
CA LYS A 24 -16.83 -1.92 -0.48
C LYS A 24 -15.36 -1.86 -0.89
N PHE A 25 -14.52 -1.40 0.03
CA PHE A 25 -13.08 -1.29 -0.21
C PHE A 25 -12.34 -2.17 0.79
N LEU A 26 -11.50 -3.06 0.28
CA LEU A 26 -10.67 -3.94 1.08
C LEU A 26 -9.22 -3.56 0.82
N ALA A 27 -8.55 -3.01 1.83
CA ALA A 27 -7.18 -2.54 1.70
C ALA A 27 -6.23 -3.51 2.38
N TYR A 28 -5.14 -3.84 1.67
CA TYR A 28 -4.11 -4.75 2.15
C TYR A 28 -2.77 -4.09 2.03
N ALA A 29 -1.99 -4.10 3.10
CA ALA A 29 -0.62 -3.61 3.09
C ALA A 29 0.32 -4.77 3.32
N TYR A 30 1.38 -4.87 2.51
CA TYR A 30 2.34 -5.97 2.60
C TYR A 30 3.77 -5.44 2.59
N PRO A 31 4.63 -5.97 3.46
CA PRO A 31 6.06 -5.73 3.29
C PRO A 31 6.56 -6.55 2.11
N VAL A 32 7.28 -5.90 1.21
CA VAL A 32 7.82 -6.54 0.01
C VAL A 32 9.22 -6.01 -0.24
N GLN A 33 10.04 -6.79 -0.93
CA GLN A 33 11.41 -6.39 -1.25
C GLN A 33 11.73 -6.53 -2.73
N GLN A 34 10.89 -7.23 -3.48
CA GLN A 34 11.12 -7.53 -4.88
C GLN A 34 9.82 -7.51 -5.66
N GLU A 35 9.92 -7.18 -6.93
CA GLU A 35 8.74 -7.18 -7.79
C GLU A 35 8.10 -8.56 -7.95
N GLU A 36 8.90 -9.62 -7.82
CA GLU A 36 8.36 -10.97 -7.89
C GLU A 36 7.37 -11.24 -6.75
N GLN A 37 7.71 -10.81 -5.53
CA GLN A 37 6.80 -10.91 -4.39
C GLN A 37 5.50 -10.15 -4.66
N ILE A 38 5.61 -8.97 -5.24
CA ILE A 38 4.45 -8.14 -5.57
C ILE A 38 3.53 -8.88 -6.54
N ARG A 39 4.10 -9.47 -7.59
CA ARG A 39 3.31 -10.22 -8.57
C ARG A 39 2.56 -11.38 -7.91
N GLU A 40 3.23 -12.12 -7.04
CA GLU A 40 2.62 -13.25 -6.35
C GLU A 40 1.45 -12.80 -5.47
N ILE A 41 1.64 -11.70 -4.75
CA ILE A 41 0.58 -11.15 -3.89
C ILE A 41 -0.60 -10.69 -4.74
N LEU A 42 -0.33 -9.95 -5.83
CA LEU A 42 -1.39 -9.47 -6.71
C LEU A 42 -2.15 -10.64 -7.34
N ASP A 43 -1.46 -11.67 -7.79
CA ASP A 43 -2.11 -12.85 -8.37
C ASP A 43 -3.00 -13.54 -7.33
N GLY A 44 -2.52 -13.66 -6.10
CA GLY A 44 -3.29 -14.27 -5.02
C GLY A 44 -4.55 -13.48 -4.70
N LEU A 45 -4.45 -12.15 -4.64
CA LEU A 45 -5.62 -11.31 -4.35
C LEU A 45 -6.60 -11.30 -5.52
N ARG A 46 -6.11 -11.32 -6.76
CA ARG A 46 -6.98 -11.40 -7.92
C ARG A 46 -7.76 -12.72 -7.95
N LYS A 47 -7.15 -13.81 -7.54
CA LYS A 47 -7.84 -15.10 -7.43
C LYS A 47 -8.83 -15.11 -6.29
N LYS A 48 -8.43 -14.61 -5.13
CA LYS A 48 -9.30 -14.57 -3.95
C LYS A 48 -10.52 -13.69 -4.19
N TYR A 49 -10.32 -12.54 -4.83
CA TYR A 49 -11.38 -11.58 -5.11
C TYR A 49 -11.61 -11.47 -6.61
N TYR A 50 -11.78 -12.62 -7.26
CA TYR A 50 -11.90 -12.67 -8.71
C TYR A 50 -13.11 -11.93 -9.25
N ASP A 51 -14.13 -11.75 -8.42
CA ASP A 51 -15.37 -11.07 -8.80
C ASP A 51 -15.38 -9.59 -8.42
N ALA A 52 -14.28 -9.08 -7.89
CA ALA A 52 -14.19 -7.65 -7.58
C ALA A 52 -14.13 -6.80 -8.83
N THR A 53 -14.58 -5.57 -8.72
CA THR A 53 -14.60 -4.64 -9.84
C THR A 53 -13.19 -4.16 -10.20
N HIS A 54 -12.37 -3.84 -9.18
CA HIS A 54 -11.03 -3.33 -9.39
C HIS A 54 -10.09 -3.84 -8.32
N HIS A 55 -8.80 -4.04 -8.71
CA HIS A 55 -7.72 -4.38 -7.79
C HIS A 55 -6.60 -3.35 -8.02
N CYS A 56 -6.78 -2.19 -7.41
CA CYS A 56 -5.86 -1.07 -7.58
C CYS A 56 -4.69 -1.21 -6.62
N TYR A 57 -3.53 -0.68 -6.97
CA TYR A 57 -2.38 -0.83 -6.08
C TYR A 57 -1.32 0.23 -6.32
N ALA A 58 -0.42 0.33 -5.35
CA ALA A 58 0.81 1.09 -5.49
C ALA A 58 1.88 0.46 -4.61
N TRP A 59 3.14 0.63 -5.00
CA TRP A 59 4.25 0.12 -4.22
C TRP A 59 5.47 1.01 -4.38
N ARG A 60 6.36 0.91 -3.40
CA ARG A 60 7.68 1.53 -3.43
C ARG A 60 8.69 0.49 -2.99
N LEU A 61 9.85 0.48 -3.64
CA LEU A 61 10.94 -0.45 -3.33
C LEU A 61 12.26 0.29 -3.23
N GLY A 62 13.12 -0.24 -2.39
CA GLY A 62 14.49 0.23 -2.24
C GLY A 62 14.63 1.41 -1.30
N PRO A 63 15.87 1.71 -0.90
CA PRO A 63 16.15 2.87 -0.06
C PRO A 63 15.66 4.14 -0.74
N GLY A 64 14.93 4.97 0.01
CA GLY A 64 14.37 6.19 -0.54
C GLY A 64 13.20 5.97 -1.49
N GLY A 65 12.78 4.72 -1.71
CA GLY A 65 11.66 4.43 -2.59
C GLY A 65 11.93 4.80 -4.04
N ALA A 66 13.15 4.56 -4.52
CA ALA A 66 13.57 4.94 -5.86
C ALA A 66 12.76 4.25 -6.96
N ALA A 67 12.31 3.02 -6.71
CA ALA A 67 11.43 2.31 -7.62
C ALA A 67 10.01 2.38 -7.06
N PHE A 68 9.05 2.69 -7.91
CA PHE A 68 7.66 2.78 -7.46
C PHE A 68 6.72 2.59 -8.64
N ARG A 69 5.48 2.27 -8.32
CA ARG A 69 4.45 2.11 -9.34
C ARG A 69 3.08 2.37 -8.72
N ALA A 70 2.17 2.89 -9.53
CA ALA A 70 0.76 3.07 -9.19
C ALA A 70 -0.08 2.52 -10.33
N ASN A 71 -1.20 1.85 -10.00
CA ASN A 71 -2.05 1.21 -11.00
C ASN A 71 -3.52 1.40 -10.64
N ASP A 72 -4.28 1.94 -11.58
CA ASP A 72 -5.70 2.24 -11.38
C ASP A 72 -6.62 1.05 -11.69
N ASP A 73 -6.11 0.02 -12.33
CA ASP A 73 -6.85 -1.20 -12.67
C ASP A 73 -8.28 -0.93 -13.17
N GLY A 74 -8.40 -0.06 -14.18
CA GLY A 74 -9.67 0.24 -14.79
C GLY A 74 -10.46 1.38 -14.17
N GLU A 75 -10.07 1.88 -13.01
CA GLU A 75 -10.65 3.11 -12.50
C GLU A 75 -10.19 4.28 -13.35
N PRO A 76 -10.92 5.42 -13.35
CA PRO A 76 -10.47 6.58 -14.12
C PRO A 76 -9.04 6.98 -13.75
N SER A 77 -8.28 7.43 -14.75
CA SER A 77 -6.86 7.74 -14.59
C SER A 77 -6.60 8.66 -13.40
N GLY A 78 -5.68 8.23 -12.52
CA GLY A 78 -5.24 9.02 -11.37
C GLY A 78 -6.18 9.00 -10.18
N THR A 79 -7.26 8.21 -10.20
CA THR A 79 -8.23 8.22 -9.12
C THR A 79 -8.00 7.16 -8.05
N ALA A 80 -7.15 6.18 -8.32
CA ALA A 80 -6.93 5.07 -7.39
C ALA A 80 -5.45 4.87 -7.07
N GLY A 81 -4.63 4.53 -8.05
CA GLY A 81 -3.22 4.24 -7.82
C GLY A 81 -2.45 5.40 -7.24
N LYS A 82 -2.66 6.61 -7.74
CA LYS A 82 -1.98 7.81 -7.22
C LYS A 82 -2.35 8.12 -5.77
N PRO A 83 -3.62 8.12 -5.39
CA PRO A 83 -3.98 8.30 -3.97
C PRO A 83 -3.36 7.26 -3.06
N ILE A 84 -3.27 6.00 -3.52
CA ILE A 84 -2.63 4.95 -2.74
C ILE A 84 -1.14 5.25 -2.59
N LEU A 85 -0.46 5.55 -3.70
CA LEU A 85 0.96 5.90 -3.69
C LEU A 85 1.21 7.08 -2.77
N GLY A 86 0.32 8.08 -2.82
CA GLY A 86 0.44 9.27 -1.97
C GLY A 86 0.48 8.93 -0.49
N GLN A 87 -0.20 7.88 -0.06
CA GLN A 87 -0.16 7.45 1.33
C GLN A 87 1.16 6.80 1.70
N LEU A 88 1.76 6.05 0.79
CA LEU A 88 3.12 5.55 1.01
C LEU A 88 4.12 6.70 1.12
N LEU A 89 3.99 7.69 0.26
CA LEU A 89 4.87 8.85 0.28
C LEU A 89 4.71 9.68 1.55
N SER A 90 3.48 9.98 1.94
CA SER A 90 3.23 10.84 3.10
C SER A 90 3.65 10.18 4.41
N ASN A 91 3.69 8.86 4.46
CA ASN A 91 4.17 8.10 5.62
C ASN A 91 5.64 7.69 5.47
N ASN A 92 6.29 8.11 4.40
CA ASN A 92 7.68 7.81 4.11
C ASN A 92 8.01 6.31 4.16
N LEU A 93 7.08 5.51 3.61
CA LEU A 93 7.24 4.04 3.60
C LEU A 93 7.85 3.58 2.28
N THR A 94 8.78 2.64 2.36
CA THR A 94 9.30 1.92 1.20
C THR A 94 9.34 0.44 1.50
N ASP A 95 9.65 -0.39 0.50
CA ASP A 95 9.53 -1.85 0.60
C ASP A 95 8.13 -2.23 1.08
N CYS A 96 7.15 -1.59 0.46
CA CYS A 96 5.76 -1.73 0.88
C CYS A 96 4.83 -1.68 -0.35
N LEU A 97 3.88 -2.59 -0.36
CA LEU A 97 2.81 -2.67 -1.36
C LEU A 97 1.48 -2.45 -0.67
N ILE A 98 0.63 -1.62 -1.26
CA ILE A 98 -0.76 -1.51 -0.81
C ILE A 98 -1.66 -1.85 -1.98
N VAL A 99 -2.61 -2.77 -1.75
CA VAL A 99 -3.62 -3.15 -2.73
C VAL A 99 -4.98 -2.79 -2.15
N VAL A 100 -5.80 -2.13 -2.96
CA VAL A 100 -7.18 -1.83 -2.56
C VAL A 100 -8.11 -2.50 -3.55
N VAL A 101 -8.89 -3.44 -3.05
CA VAL A 101 -9.87 -4.19 -3.83
C VAL A 101 -11.22 -3.50 -3.65
N ARG A 102 -11.88 -3.19 -4.76
CA ARG A 102 -13.16 -2.50 -4.71
C ARG A 102 -14.28 -3.35 -5.32
N TYR A 103 -15.38 -3.43 -4.61
CA TYR A 103 -16.65 -3.94 -5.11
C TYR A 103 -17.58 -2.77 -5.32
N PHE A 104 -17.90 -2.49 -6.59
CA PHE A 104 -18.82 -1.39 -6.93
C PHE A 104 -20.21 -1.68 -6.37
N GLY A 105 -20.80 -0.71 -5.70
CA GLY A 105 -22.09 -0.88 -5.04
C GLY A 105 -23.29 -0.32 -5.80
N GLY A 106 -23.11 0.04 -7.07
CA GLY A 106 -24.22 0.54 -7.89
C GLY A 106 -24.35 2.07 -7.91
N THR A 107 -23.65 2.78 -7.06
CA THR A 107 -23.68 4.23 -7.01
C THR A 107 -22.29 4.77 -7.34
N LYS A 108 -22.20 5.62 -8.36
CA LYS A 108 -20.92 6.23 -8.74
C LYS A 108 -20.46 7.23 -7.70
N LEU A 109 -19.16 7.19 -7.41
CA LEU A 109 -18.56 8.11 -6.44
C LEU A 109 -18.10 9.43 -7.08
N GLY A 110 -17.86 9.42 -8.40
CA GLY A 110 -17.26 10.55 -9.08
C GLY A 110 -15.76 10.61 -8.84
N VAL A 111 -15.04 11.42 -9.62
CA VAL A 111 -13.58 11.53 -9.52
C VAL A 111 -13.13 11.95 -8.11
N PRO A 112 -13.65 13.05 -7.53
CA PRO A 112 -13.22 13.43 -6.19
C PRO A 112 -13.54 12.39 -5.13
N GLY A 113 -14.70 11.72 -5.26
CA GLY A 113 -15.09 10.66 -4.32
C GLY A 113 -14.19 9.45 -4.41
N LEU A 114 -13.78 9.06 -5.61
CA LEU A 114 -12.85 7.93 -5.80
C LEU A 114 -11.50 8.25 -5.18
N ILE A 115 -10.95 9.43 -5.46
CA ILE A 115 -9.66 9.85 -4.92
C ILE A 115 -9.69 9.78 -3.40
N ALA A 116 -10.73 10.33 -2.79
CA ALA A 116 -10.87 10.35 -1.33
C ALA A 116 -11.00 8.93 -0.77
N ALA A 117 -11.80 8.08 -1.42
CA ALA A 117 -12.03 6.71 -0.94
C ALA A 117 -10.77 5.85 -0.99
N TYR A 118 -10.02 5.93 -2.08
CA TYR A 118 -8.77 5.16 -2.20
C TYR A 118 -7.69 5.68 -1.25
N LYS A 119 -7.60 7.00 -1.10
CA LYS A 119 -6.68 7.60 -0.14
C LYS A 119 -6.98 7.13 1.29
N GLU A 120 -8.23 7.23 1.70
CA GLU A 120 -8.65 6.85 3.05
C GLU A 120 -8.48 5.35 3.30
N SER A 121 -8.83 4.54 2.31
CA SER A 121 -8.67 3.09 2.41
C SER A 121 -7.21 2.69 2.62
N ALA A 122 -6.31 3.27 1.85
CA ALA A 122 -4.87 3.02 2.00
C ALA A 122 -4.37 3.51 3.37
N ALA A 123 -4.83 4.69 3.80
CA ALA A 123 -4.44 5.24 5.10
C ALA A 123 -4.87 4.32 6.25
N GLU A 124 -6.04 3.71 6.15
CA GLU A 124 -6.53 2.79 7.17
C GLU A 124 -5.70 1.52 7.25
N ALA A 125 -5.26 0.99 6.10
CA ALA A 125 -4.39 -0.18 6.08
C ALA A 125 -3.04 0.13 6.74
N ILE A 126 -2.49 1.31 6.48
CA ILE A 126 -1.25 1.74 7.10
C ILE A 126 -1.43 1.91 8.61
N ALA A 127 -2.56 2.50 9.02
CA ALA A 127 -2.85 2.68 10.45
C ALA A 127 -2.97 1.34 11.20
N ALA A 128 -3.38 0.29 10.50
CA ALA A 128 -3.48 -1.04 11.07
C ALA A 128 -2.13 -1.77 11.09
N ALA A 129 -1.10 -1.23 10.44
CA ALA A 129 0.21 -1.86 10.34
C ALA A 129 1.14 -1.35 11.42
N GLU A 130 2.15 -2.15 11.72
CA GLU A 130 3.23 -1.72 12.59
C GLU A 130 4.36 -1.17 11.73
N ILE A 131 4.67 0.11 11.88
CA ILE A 131 5.76 0.73 11.13
C ILE A 131 7.06 0.48 11.90
N VAL A 132 8.08 0.03 11.17
CA VAL A 132 9.39 -0.28 11.74
C VAL A 132 10.47 0.39 10.91
N GLU A 133 11.60 0.63 11.56
CA GLU A 133 12.78 1.11 10.88
C GLU A 133 13.70 -0.07 10.57
N ARG A 134 14.22 -0.08 9.36
CA ARG A 134 15.21 -1.07 8.94
C ARG A 134 16.48 -0.38 8.54
N SER A 135 17.61 -1.05 8.77
CA SER A 135 18.90 -0.54 8.37
C SER A 135 19.34 -1.22 7.08
N ASN A 136 19.84 -0.42 6.17
CA ASN A 136 20.42 -0.92 4.94
C ASN A 136 21.93 -0.89 4.97
N ALA A 137 22.48 -0.55 6.13
CA ALA A 137 23.93 -0.53 6.32
C ALA A 137 24.50 -1.92 6.03
N PHE A 138 25.64 -1.97 5.38
CA PHE A 138 26.34 -3.20 5.02
C PHE A 138 25.63 -4.01 3.94
N GLY A 139 24.67 -3.42 3.24
CA GLY A 139 23.97 -4.07 2.14
C GLY A 139 23.12 -5.25 2.55
N ILE A 140 22.79 -5.35 3.82
CA ILE A 140 21.96 -6.43 4.33
C ILE A 140 20.63 -5.85 4.79
N SER A 141 19.55 -6.35 4.22
CA SER A 141 18.23 -5.99 4.69
C SER A 141 18.02 -6.64 6.04
N ARG A 142 17.73 -5.86 7.05
CA ARG A 142 17.52 -6.36 8.39
C ARG A 142 16.29 -5.74 8.98
N TYR A 143 15.55 -6.57 9.68
CA TYR A 143 14.56 -6.07 10.58
C TYR A 143 15.28 -5.54 11.79
N ARG A 144 15.27 -4.29 11.88
CA ARG A 144 15.65 -3.66 13.08
C ARG A 144 14.39 -3.03 13.59
N VAL A 145 13.72 -3.78 14.45
CA VAL A 145 12.62 -3.16 15.16
C VAL A 145 13.22 -1.92 15.75
N ALA A 146 12.63 -0.80 15.44
CA ALA A 146 13.17 0.46 15.94
C ALA A 146 12.86 0.54 17.42
N GLU A 147 13.55 -0.26 18.22
CA GLU A 147 13.28 -0.35 19.65
C GLU A 147 13.38 1.01 20.32
N GLU A 148 14.28 1.84 19.81
CA GLU A 148 14.41 3.20 20.28
C GLU A 148 13.20 4.06 19.96
N TYR A 149 12.31 3.59 19.10
CA TYR A 149 11.06 4.28 18.76
C TYR A 149 9.87 3.64 19.43
N LEU A 150 10.07 2.52 20.07
CA LEU A 150 8.99 1.87 20.81
C LEU A 150 8.84 2.53 22.17
N PRO A 151 7.61 2.66 22.63
CA PRO A 151 7.37 3.24 23.96
C PRO A 151 8.01 2.44 25.06
#